data_ca430753c7c90de8342c946b44fe8873
#
_entry.id   ca430753c7c90de8342c946b44fe8873
#
_cell.length_a   1.000
_cell.length_b   1.000
_cell.length_c   1.000
_cell.angle_alpha   90.00
_cell.angle_beta   90.00
_cell.angle_gamma   90.00
#
_symmetry.space_group_name_H-M   'P 1'
#
loop_
_entity.id
_entity.type
_entity.pdbx_description
1 polymer ?
#
loop_
_entity_poly.entity_id
_entity_poly.type
_entity_poly.pdbx_seq_one_letter_code
_entity_poly.pdbx_strand_id
1 'polypeptide(L)'
;DLGGKVDEWSDALFHTLEKVRNLDDRLIVLPAHYMSWDEANANLTFAATLAETRPHNSTIHAIADTAAFLAFIKANMRKQPDEYATIRQINANLQEVDDDKAEELDLGKNECAATAYAAGKAGK
;
A
#
# COMPACT_ATOMS: atom_id res chain seq x y z
N ASP A 1 -9.91 1.34 5.00
CA ASP A 1 -11.18 0.64 5.23
C ASP A 1 -11.62 -0.06 3.94
N LEU A 2 -11.57 -1.36 3.93
CA LEU A 2 -11.97 -2.21 2.81
C LEU A 2 -13.51 -2.37 2.74
N GLY A 3 -14.25 -1.29 2.91
CA GLY A 3 -15.71 -1.29 2.88
C GLY A 3 -16.35 -2.09 4.02
N GLY A 4 -15.77 -2.05 5.22
CA GLY A 4 -16.23 -2.79 6.39
C GLY A 4 -15.81 -4.26 6.41
N LYS A 5 -14.98 -4.71 5.46
CA LYS A 5 -14.54 -6.10 5.32
C LYS A 5 -13.14 -6.37 5.88
N VAL A 6 -12.66 -5.58 6.82
CA VAL A 6 -11.30 -5.70 7.34
C VAL A 6 -11.04 -7.09 7.92
N ASP A 7 -12.00 -7.71 8.57
CA ASP A 7 -11.85 -9.04 9.19
C ASP A 7 -11.65 -10.12 8.11
N GLU A 8 -12.51 -10.14 7.10
CA GLU A 8 -12.43 -11.08 5.96
C GLU A 8 -11.11 -10.91 5.18
N TRP A 9 -10.76 -9.68 4.85
CA TRP A 9 -9.56 -9.40 4.06
C TRP A 9 -8.26 -9.60 4.84
N SER A 10 -8.29 -9.37 6.16
CA SER A 10 -7.16 -9.64 7.04
C SER A 10 -6.87 -11.13 7.11
N ASP A 11 -7.90 -11.97 7.24
CA ASP A 11 -7.76 -13.42 7.23
C ASP A 11 -7.17 -13.91 5.91
N ALA A 12 -7.72 -13.47 4.78
CA ALA A 12 -7.22 -13.80 3.44
C ALA A 12 -5.76 -13.35 3.24
N LEU A 13 -5.38 -12.18 3.75
CA LEU A 13 -4.01 -11.67 3.68
C LEU A 13 -3.07 -12.50 4.55
N PHE A 14 -3.48 -12.89 5.76
CA PHE A 14 -2.68 -13.76 6.63
C PHE A 14 -2.32 -15.06 5.92
N HIS A 15 -3.30 -15.75 5.34
CA HIS A 15 -3.06 -17.00 4.59
C HIS A 15 -2.23 -16.79 3.32
N THR A 16 -2.32 -15.61 2.70
CA THR A 16 -1.43 -15.25 1.58
C THR A 16 0.01 -15.10 2.05
N LEU A 17 0.24 -14.45 3.19
CA LEU A 17 1.59 -14.32 3.77
C LEU A 17 2.17 -15.66 4.20
N GLU A 18 1.35 -16.61 4.69
CA GLU A 18 1.80 -17.96 4.96
C GLU A 18 2.33 -18.64 3.69
N LYS A 19 1.65 -18.48 2.55
CA LYS A 19 2.15 -18.99 1.26
C LYS A 19 3.46 -18.31 0.88
N VAL A 20 3.56 -17.00 1.01
CA VAL A 20 4.78 -16.24 0.70
C VAL A 20 5.97 -16.67 1.57
N ARG A 21 5.74 -17.05 2.83
CA ARG A 21 6.80 -17.58 3.72
C ARG A 21 7.46 -18.84 3.18
N ASN A 22 6.74 -19.63 2.39
CA ASN A 22 7.20 -20.90 1.83
C ASN A 22 7.73 -20.81 0.40
N LEU A 23 7.78 -19.62 -0.19
CA LEU A 23 8.34 -19.40 -1.51
C LEU A 23 9.88 -19.41 -1.48
N ASP A 24 10.47 -19.70 -2.64
CA ASP A 24 11.93 -19.70 -2.84
C ASP A 24 12.50 -18.30 -2.58
N ASP A 25 13.52 -18.22 -1.75
CA ASP A 25 14.19 -16.99 -1.37
C ASP A 25 14.85 -16.24 -2.53
N ARG A 26 15.12 -16.94 -3.64
CA ARG A 26 15.70 -16.36 -4.87
C ARG A 26 14.69 -15.63 -5.74
N LEU A 27 13.39 -15.73 -5.47
CA LEU A 27 12.38 -15.01 -6.22
C LEU A 27 12.59 -13.52 -6.12
N ILE A 28 12.46 -12.84 -7.25
CA ILE A 28 12.52 -11.38 -7.31
C ILE A 28 11.16 -10.80 -6.96
N VAL A 29 11.15 -9.92 -5.98
CA VAL A 29 9.98 -9.14 -5.58
C VAL A 29 10.03 -7.80 -6.31
N LEU A 30 8.94 -7.49 -7.01
CA LEU A 30 8.71 -6.21 -7.67
C LEU A 30 7.54 -5.52 -6.95
N PRO A 31 7.78 -4.54 -6.08
CA PRO A 31 6.72 -3.87 -5.34
C PRO A 31 5.89 -2.96 -6.26
N ALA A 32 4.58 -2.88 -6.00
CA ALA A 32 3.72 -1.92 -6.68
C ALA A 32 3.88 -0.49 -6.12
N HIS A 33 4.42 -0.35 -4.92
CA HIS A 33 4.61 0.92 -4.22
C HIS A 33 5.96 0.93 -3.52
N TYR A 34 6.54 2.12 -3.37
CA TYR A 34 7.72 2.39 -2.57
C TYR A 34 7.49 3.67 -1.74
N MET A 35 8.20 3.83 -0.64
CA MET A 35 8.05 4.98 0.26
C MET A 35 9.10 6.06 -0.01
N SER A 36 10.29 5.66 -0.44
CA SER A 36 11.42 6.56 -0.66
C SER A 36 12.30 6.04 -1.80
N TRP A 37 12.99 6.94 -2.48
CA TRP A 37 14.03 6.59 -3.45
C TRP A 37 15.20 5.82 -2.83
N ASP A 38 15.39 5.90 -1.51
CA ASP A 38 16.42 5.15 -0.79
C ASP A 38 16.18 3.63 -0.82
N GLU A 39 14.97 3.20 -1.16
CA GLU A 39 14.63 1.78 -1.36
C GLU A 39 15.06 1.25 -2.74
N ALA A 40 15.49 2.12 -3.65
CA ALA A 40 15.99 1.71 -4.95
C ALA A 40 17.35 1.02 -4.82
N ASN A 41 17.54 -0.06 -5.58
CA ASN A 41 18.83 -0.71 -5.67
C ASN A 41 19.83 0.12 -6.51
N ALA A 42 21.06 -0.35 -6.63
CA ALA A 42 22.13 0.33 -7.38
C ALA A 42 21.81 0.58 -8.88
N ASN A 43 20.85 -0.14 -9.44
CA ASN A 43 20.38 0.05 -10.81
C ASN A 43 19.19 1.02 -10.91
N LEU A 44 18.86 1.72 -9.82
CA LEU A 44 17.71 2.62 -9.72
C LEU A 44 16.37 1.90 -9.99
N THR A 45 16.27 0.64 -9.62
CA THR A 45 15.04 -0.15 -9.70
C THR A 45 14.58 -0.60 -8.31
N PHE A 46 13.28 -0.70 -8.13
CA PHE A 46 12.67 -1.21 -6.90
C PHE A 46 12.46 -2.72 -7.05
N ALA A 47 13.56 -3.46 -6.92
CA ALA A 47 13.56 -4.90 -7.03
C ALA A 47 14.57 -5.50 -6.02
N ALA A 48 14.14 -6.54 -5.31
CA ALA A 48 14.98 -7.27 -4.37
C ALA A 48 14.59 -8.74 -4.38
N THR A 49 15.46 -9.62 -3.91
CA THR A 49 15.08 -11.01 -3.68
C THR A 49 14.14 -11.13 -2.47
N LEU A 50 13.37 -12.20 -2.42
CA LEU A 50 12.51 -12.46 -1.27
C LEU A 50 13.34 -12.60 0.02
N ALA A 51 14.54 -13.18 -0.07
CA ALA A 51 15.49 -13.23 1.06
C ALA A 51 15.82 -11.84 1.61
N GLU A 52 16.08 -10.87 0.74
CA GLU A 52 16.40 -9.49 1.12
C GLU A 52 15.19 -8.77 1.72
N THR A 53 13.97 -9.05 1.26
CA THR A 53 12.75 -8.38 1.77
C THR A 53 12.29 -8.91 3.14
N ARG A 54 12.57 -10.19 3.49
CA ARG A 54 12.09 -10.81 4.73
C ARG A 54 12.50 -10.08 6.01
N PRO A 55 13.77 -9.66 6.20
CA PRO A 55 14.18 -8.92 7.41
C PRO A 55 13.41 -7.62 7.60
N HIS A 56 13.13 -6.89 6.52
CA HIS A 56 12.39 -5.63 6.55
C HIS A 56 10.90 -5.83 6.93
N ASN A 57 10.37 -7.03 6.73
CA ASN A 57 9.00 -7.41 7.05
C ASN A 57 8.91 -8.37 8.25
N SER A 58 9.96 -8.46 9.06
CA SER A 58 10.06 -9.44 10.16
C SER A 58 8.92 -9.32 11.18
N THR A 59 8.47 -8.12 11.50
CA THR A 59 7.36 -7.89 12.44
C THR A 59 6.08 -8.58 11.98
N ILE A 60 5.72 -8.45 10.69
CA ILE A 60 4.53 -9.07 10.12
C ILE A 60 4.70 -10.60 10.04
N HIS A 61 5.90 -11.04 9.66
CA HIS A 61 6.19 -12.47 9.55
C HIS A 61 6.27 -13.19 10.91
N ALA A 62 6.49 -12.48 12.00
CA ALA A 62 6.51 -13.03 13.36
C ALA A 62 5.11 -13.30 13.92
N ILE A 63 4.05 -12.74 13.34
CA ILE A 63 2.69 -12.95 13.81
C ILE A 63 2.24 -14.36 13.45
N ALA A 64 1.86 -15.16 14.48
CA ALA A 64 1.66 -16.59 14.34
C ALA A 64 0.20 -17.00 14.08
N ASP A 65 -0.77 -16.13 14.38
CA ASP A 65 -2.19 -16.45 14.27
C ASP A 65 -3.02 -15.30 13.67
N THR A 66 -4.19 -15.65 13.14
CA THR A 66 -5.08 -14.71 12.45
C THR A 66 -5.65 -13.64 13.37
N ALA A 67 -5.89 -13.95 14.65
CA ALA A 67 -6.45 -12.98 15.60
C ALA A 67 -5.43 -11.88 15.95
N ALA A 68 -4.19 -12.26 16.21
CA ALA A 68 -3.09 -11.32 16.41
C ALA A 68 -2.82 -10.50 15.15
N PHE A 69 -2.91 -11.12 13.96
CA PHE A 69 -2.74 -10.43 12.69
C PHE A 69 -3.86 -9.42 12.45
N LEU A 70 -5.11 -9.77 12.71
CA LEU A 70 -6.24 -8.85 12.62
C LEU A 70 -6.07 -7.65 13.56
N ALA A 71 -5.64 -7.89 14.80
CA ALA A 71 -5.37 -6.83 15.77
C ALA A 71 -4.24 -5.90 15.27
N PHE A 72 -3.17 -6.46 14.70
CA PHE A 72 -2.08 -5.71 14.09
C PHE A 72 -2.58 -4.84 12.92
N ILE A 73 -3.37 -5.40 12.00
CA ILE A 73 -3.95 -4.66 10.88
C ILE A 73 -4.81 -3.50 11.37
N LYS A 74 -5.72 -3.76 12.31
CA LYS A 74 -6.62 -2.71 12.88
C LYS A 74 -5.84 -1.58 13.55
N ALA A 75 -4.77 -1.90 14.26
CA ALA A 75 -3.93 -0.92 14.94
C ALA A 75 -3.09 -0.06 13.98
N ASN A 76 -2.78 -0.58 12.79
CA ASN A 76 -1.93 0.09 11.78
C ASN A 76 -2.72 0.60 10.57
N MET A 77 -4.04 0.43 10.56
CA MET A 77 -4.89 0.99 9.49
C MET A 77 -4.82 2.51 9.49
N ARG A 78 -4.52 3.07 8.33
CA ARG A 78 -4.58 4.51 8.11
C ARG A 78 -5.99 4.92 7.69
N LYS A 79 -6.41 6.11 8.10
CA LYS A 79 -7.64 6.71 7.59
C LYS A 79 -7.49 6.90 6.07
N GLN A 80 -8.48 6.44 5.31
CA GLN A 80 -8.52 6.74 3.89
C GLN A 80 -8.83 8.22 3.67
N PRO A 81 -8.25 8.86 2.64
CA PRO A 81 -8.67 10.17 2.19
C PRO A 81 -10.18 10.20 1.91
N ASP A 82 -10.84 11.27 2.31
CA ASP A 82 -12.30 11.41 2.14
C ASP A 82 -12.68 11.43 0.64
N GLU A 83 -11.75 11.87 -0.21
CA GLU A 83 -11.88 11.92 -1.67
C GLU A 83 -12.04 10.53 -2.32
N TYR A 84 -11.60 9.46 -1.66
CA TYR A 84 -11.69 8.11 -2.24
C TYR A 84 -13.12 7.64 -2.47
N ALA A 85 -14.07 8.11 -1.68
CA ALA A 85 -15.48 7.84 -1.92
C ALA A 85 -15.94 8.47 -3.23
N THR A 86 -15.58 9.73 -3.47
CA THR A 86 -15.86 10.48 -4.69
C THR A 86 -15.19 9.83 -5.91
N ILE A 87 -13.89 9.52 -5.81
CA ILE A 87 -13.13 8.84 -6.88
C ILE A 87 -13.80 7.53 -7.29
N ARG A 88 -14.26 6.72 -6.33
CA ARG A 88 -14.96 5.48 -6.64
C ARG A 88 -16.29 5.70 -7.36
N GLN A 89 -17.04 6.75 -7.02
CA GLN A 89 -18.29 7.09 -7.70
C GLN A 89 -18.03 7.55 -9.13
N ILE A 90 -17.01 8.39 -9.35
CA ILE A 90 -16.61 8.84 -10.69
C ILE A 90 -16.16 7.65 -11.54
N ASN A 91 -15.29 6.80 -11.04
CA ASN A 91 -14.80 5.63 -11.76
C ASN A 91 -15.89 4.60 -12.06
N ALA A 92 -16.97 4.60 -11.30
CA ALA A 92 -18.16 3.77 -11.55
C ALA A 92 -19.22 4.46 -12.45
N ASN A 93 -18.92 5.63 -12.99
CA ASN A 93 -19.87 6.46 -13.76
C ASN A 93 -21.15 6.82 -12.98
N LEU A 94 -21.07 6.94 -11.67
CA LEU A 94 -22.18 7.34 -10.81
C LEU A 94 -22.16 8.84 -10.47
N GLN A 95 -21.05 9.51 -10.77
CA GLN A 95 -20.86 10.94 -10.57
C GLN A 95 -20.05 11.50 -11.73
N GLU A 96 -20.52 12.60 -12.32
CA GLU A 96 -19.77 13.37 -13.31
C GLU A 96 -18.80 14.32 -12.60
N VAL A 97 -17.72 14.65 -13.27
CA VAL A 97 -16.67 15.57 -12.82
C VAL A 97 -16.10 16.31 -14.03
N ASP A 98 -15.77 17.58 -13.87
CA ASP A 98 -15.05 18.35 -14.89
C ASP A 98 -13.55 17.95 -14.91
N ASP A 99 -12.88 18.31 -15.99
CA ASP A 99 -11.47 17.94 -16.22
C ASP A 99 -10.53 18.49 -15.14
N ASP A 100 -10.76 19.72 -14.68
CA ASP A 100 -9.92 20.35 -13.63
C ASP A 100 -10.02 19.57 -12.31
N LYS A 101 -11.24 19.18 -11.94
CA LYS A 101 -11.47 18.39 -10.73
C LYS A 101 -10.98 16.95 -10.88
N ALA A 102 -11.09 16.37 -12.07
CA ALA A 102 -10.54 15.03 -12.35
C ALA A 102 -9.01 15.03 -12.17
N GLU A 103 -8.31 16.04 -12.71
CA GLU A 103 -6.86 16.20 -12.56
C GLU A 103 -6.48 16.41 -11.08
N GLU A 104 -7.22 17.22 -10.34
CA GLU A 104 -6.99 17.40 -8.89
C GLU A 104 -7.11 16.07 -8.13
N LEU A 105 -8.11 15.25 -8.45
CA LEU A 105 -8.34 13.97 -7.79
C LEU A 105 -7.29 12.91 -8.18
N ASP A 106 -6.78 12.97 -9.41
CA ASP A 106 -5.74 12.04 -9.92
C ASP A 106 -4.38 12.25 -9.24
N LEU A 107 -4.11 13.46 -8.75
CA LEU A 107 -2.86 13.78 -8.03
C LEU A 107 -2.65 12.96 -6.74
N GLY A 108 -3.58 12.12 -6.35
CA GLY A 108 -3.47 11.20 -5.23
C GLY A 108 -3.38 11.92 -3.87
N LYS A 109 -4.37 11.70 -3.03
CA LYS A 109 -4.43 12.28 -1.68
C LYS A 109 -3.90 11.33 -0.60
N ASN A 110 -3.18 10.27 -0.97
CA ASN A 110 -2.52 9.42 0.01
C ASN A 110 -1.27 10.12 0.60
N GLU A 111 -0.84 9.71 1.78
CA GLU A 111 0.30 10.33 2.45
C GLU A 111 1.57 10.36 1.59
N CYS A 112 1.79 9.33 0.78
CA CYS A 112 2.97 9.25 -0.09
C CYS A 112 2.93 10.32 -1.19
N ALA A 113 1.80 10.46 -1.88
CA ALA A 113 1.63 11.45 -2.94
C ALA A 113 1.55 12.88 -2.38
N ALA A 114 0.86 13.10 -1.25
CA ALA A 114 0.80 14.39 -0.59
C ALA A 114 2.18 14.87 -0.10
N THR A 115 2.98 13.96 0.43
CA THR A 115 4.35 14.25 0.89
C THR A 115 5.25 14.61 -0.30
N ALA A 116 5.20 13.83 -1.39
CA ALA A 116 5.98 14.09 -2.60
C ALA A 116 5.58 15.44 -3.25
N TYR A 117 4.30 15.75 -3.30
CA TYR A 117 3.79 17.03 -3.83
C TYR A 117 4.19 18.23 -2.97
N ALA A 118 4.11 18.10 -1.63
CA ALA A 118 4.53 19.15 -0.71
C ALA A 118 6.06 19.41 -0.80
N ALA A 119 6.87 18.36 -0.90
CA ALA A 119 8.31 18.46 -1.09
C ALA A 119 8.68 19.13 -2.44
N GLY A 120 7.96 18.83 -3.50
CA GLY A 120 8.14 19.44 -4.82
C GLY A 120 7.77 20.94 -4.88
N LYS A 121 6.85 21.40 -4.04
CA LYS A 121 6.50 22.84 -3.93
C LYS A 121 7.46 23.64 -3.03
N ALA A 122 8.08 23.01 -2.06
CA ALA A 122 9.04 23.68 -1.17
C ALA A 122 10.39 23.98 -1.85
N GLY A 123 10.64 23.40 -3.01
CA GLY A 123 11.88 23.57 -3.81
C GLY A 123 11.76 24.55 -5.00
N LYS A 124 10.65 25.30 -5.11
CA LYS A 124 10.46 26.39 -6.07
C LYS A 124 10.23 27.71 -5.33
#